data_04de12877354f7a4883645fb8f2c5a1c
#
_entry.id   04de12877354f7a4883645fb8f2c5a1c
#
_cell.length_a   1.000
_cell.length_b   1.000
_cell.length_c   1.000
_cell.angle_alpha   90.00
_cell.angle_beta   90.00
_cell.angle_gamma   90.00
#
_symmetry.space_group_name_H-M   'P 1'
#
loop_
_entity.id
_entity.type
_entity.pdbx_description
1 polymer ?
#
loop_
_entity_poly.entity_id
_entity_poly.type
_entity_poly.pdbx_seq_one_letter_code
_entity_poly.pdbx_strand_id
1 'polypeptide(L)'
;GVGEGIRNSGVAREDIFVTTKLAAEIKNHDEAVEAINQSLERMGVDYIDMMIIHSPQPWSDFKNGEHYFEGNLAAWRAMEEAYNDGKLRAIGVSNFDQEDVENILENGSVKPVVNQVLAHVSNTPFNLIEYCQKNDILVEAYSPVAHGEILNNQEVKGMAEKYNTSAAQLCIQYCIQLGLLPLPKSENPDHIRSNADLDFEISAEDLNKLKQIDRIKDYGDSSGFPVFEQDQD
;
A
#
# COMPACT_ATOMS: atom_id res chain seq x y z
N GLY A 1 0.36 18.97 10.82
CA GLY A 1 0.41 17.93 9.77
C GLY A 1 -0.97 17.51 9.27
N VAL A 2 -1.22 16.19 9.14
CA VAL A 2 -2.45 15.66 8.51
C VAL A 2 -3.72 16.24 9.14
N GLY A 3 -3.87 16.19 10.47
CA GLY A 3 -5.05 16.75 11.14
C GLY A 3 -5.27 18.24 10.89
N GLU A 4 -4.21 19.02 10.81
CA GLU A 4 -4.29 20.43 10.43
C GLU A 4 -4.69 20.59 8.96
N GLY A 5 -4.15 19.78 8.06
CA GLY A 5 -4.55 19.75 6.66
C GLY A 5 -6.03 19.44 6.49
N ILE A 6 -6.56 18.47 7.23
CA ILE A 6 -7.99 18.14 7.24
C ILE A 6 -8.82 19.37 7.65
N ARG A 7 -8.50 19.98 8.80
CA ARG A 7 -9.22 21.16 9.30
C ARG A 7 -9.16 22.37 8.36
N ASN A 8 -8.05 22.56 7.67
CA ASN A 8 -7.82 23.71 6.80
C ASN A 8 -8.27 23.48 5.34
N SER A 9 -8.65 22.23 4.98
CA SER A 9 -9.03 21.87 3.61
C SER A 9 -10.34 22.52 3.15
N GLY A 10 -11.24 22.85 4.08
CA GLY A 10 -12.60 23.28 3.78
C GLY A 10 -13.52 22.14 3.30
N VAL A 11 -13.01 20.89 3.23
CA VAL A 11 -13.76 19.69 2.88
C VAL A 11 -14.37 19.09 4.15
N ALA A 12 -15.61 18.63 4.09
CA ALA A 12 -16.24 17.97 5.22
C ALA A 12 -15.46 16.70 5.62
N ARG A 13 -15.38 16.39 6.92
CA ARG A 13 -14.59 15.26 7.42
C ARG A 13 -15.01 13.92 6.81
N GLU A 14 -16.30 13.76 6.59
CA GLU A 14 -16.91 12.57 5.98
C GLU A 14 -16.56 12.39 4.49
N ASP A 15 -16.14 13.44 3.81
CA ASP A 15 -15.71 13.43 2.41
C ASP A 15 -14.20 13.19 2.25
N ILE A 16 -13.48 13.04 3.37
CA ILE A 16 -12.03 12.77 3.37
C ILE A 16 -11.81 11.36 3.90
N PHE A 17 -11.17 10.50 3.10
CA PHE A 17 -10.74 9.18 3.53
C PHE A 17 -9.31 9.24 4.07
N VAL A 18 -9.15 9.01 5.37
CA VAL A 18 -7.86 9.10 6.07
C VAL A 18 -7.34 7.70 6.36
N THR A 19 -6.20 7.36 5.78
CA THR A 19 -5.45 6.14 6.09
C THR A 19 -4.21 6.45 6.91
N THR A 20 -3.97 5.68 7.96
CA THR A 20 -2.71 5.70 8.73
C THR A 20 -2.23 4.28 9.01
N LYS A 21 -1.03 4.17 9.57
CA LYS A 21 -0.39 2.87 9.83
C LYS A 21 -0.06 2.72 11.32
N LEU A 22 -0.30 1.51 11.83
CA LEU A 22 0.29 1.03 13.07
C LEU A 22 1.75 0.69 12.80
N ALA A 23 2.68 1.20 13.62
CA ALA A 23 4.12 0.99 13.39
C ALA A 23 4.46 -0.51 13.36
N ALA A 24 5.42 -0.87 12.49
CA ALA A 24 5.85 -2.25 12.28
C ALA A 24 6.37 -2.94 13.56
N GLU A 25 6.94 -2.16 14.47
CA GLU A 25 7.53 -2.61 15.74
C GLU A 25 6.47 -2.99 16.79
N ILE A 26 5.23 -2.53 16.63
CA ILE A 26 4.14 -2.80 17.58
C ILE A 26 3.60 -4.21 17.32
N LYS A 27 3.92 -5.13 18.23
CA LYS A 27 3.58 -6.55 18.17
C LYS A 27 2.87 -7.05 19.45
N ASN A 28 2.22 -6.16 20.16
CA ASN A 28 1.40 -6.52 21.32
C ASN A 28 0.13 -5.65 21.38
N HIS A 29 -0.86 -6.14 22.09
CA HIS A 29 -2.19 -5.54 22.17
C HIS A 29 -2.16 -4.15 22.82
N ASP A 30 -1.53 -4.01 23.99
CA ASP A 30 -1.63 -2.78 24.79
C ASP A 30 -0.92 -1.59 24.11
N GLU A 31 0.25 -1.82 23.51
CA GLU A 31 0.95 -0.82 22.69
C GLU A 31 0.14 -0.44 21.45
N ALA A 32 -0.57 -1.40 20.84
CA ALA A 32 -1.42 -1.12 19.70
C ALA A 32 -2.62 -0.24 20.09
N VAL A 33 -3.28 -0.52 21.22
CA VAL A 33 -4.36 0.33 21.77
C VAL A 33 -3.85 1.74 22.02
N GLU A 34 -2.68 1.88 22.66
CA GLU A 34 -2.08 3.19 22.91
C GLU A 34 -1.78 3.96 21.61
N ALA A 35 -1.18 3.30 20.62
CA ALA A 35 -0.82 3.90 19.33
C ALA A 35 -2.05 4.35 18.54
N ILE A 36 -3.14 3.59 18.57
CA ILE A 36 -4.43 3.96 17.96
C ILE A 36 -4.97 5.25 18.59
N ASN A 37 -5.04 5.29 19.92
CA ASN A 37 -5.54 6.46 20.64
C ASN A 37 -4.65 7.69 20.41
N GLN A 38 -3.32 7.54 20.42
CA GLN A 38 -2.39 8.60 20.10
C GLN A 38 -2.55 9.11 18.65
N SER A 39 -2.86 8.23 17.70
CA SER A 39 -3.10 8.63 16.30
C SER A 39 -4.34 9.51 16.18
N LEU A 40 -5.44 9.15 16.84
CA LEU A 40 -6.66 9.95 16.89
C LEU A 40 -6.40 11.33 17.53
N GLU A 41 -5.73 11.35 18.68
CA GLU A 41 -5.39 12.57 19.41
C GLU A 41 -4.50 13.51 18.57
N ARG A 42 -3.40 12.99 18.00
CA ARG A 42 -2.47 13.80 17.18
C ARG A 42 -3.12 14.39 15.94
N MET A 43 -4.05 13.69 15.32
CA MET A 43 -4.81 14.19 14.18
C MET A 43 -5.97 15.11 14.62
N GLY A 44 -6.45 14.97 15.85
CA GLY A 44 -7.60 15.71 16.35
C GLY A 44 -8.88 15.32 15.62
N VAL A 45 -9.11 14.00 15.44
CA VAL A 45 -10.27 13.43 14.78
C VAL A 45 -10.93 12.39 15.68
N ASP A 46 -12.24 12.22 15.56
CA ASP A 46 -13.00 11.24 16.33
C ASP A 46 -12.87 9.82 15.78
N TYR A 47 -12.57 9.69 14.50
CA TYR A 47 -12.37 8.42 13.82
C TYR A 47 -11.31 8.52 12.69
N ILE A 48 -10.72 7.39 12.38
CA ILE A 48 -9.83 7.18 11.22
C ILE A 48 -10.56 6.25 10.25
N ASP A 49 -10.54 6.55 8.94
CA ASP A 49 -11.24 5.73 7.96
C ASP A 49 -10.59 4.38 7.78
N MET A 50 -9.25 4.32 7.79
CA MET A 50 -8.54 3.05 7.73
C MET A 50 -7.24 3.10 8.52
N MET A 51 -6.96 2.05 9.27
CA MET A 51 -5.63 1.78 9.84
C MET A 51 -5.12 0.43 9.34
N ILE A 52 -3.84 0.37 9.00
CA ILE A 52 -3.21 -0.87 8.55
C ILE A 52 -1.95 -1.16 9.37
N ILE A 53 -1.66 -2.44 9.65
CA ILE A 53 -0.35 -2.83 10.21
C ILE A 53 0.72 -2.58 9.15
N HIS A 54 1.78 -1.81 9.48
CA HIS A 54 2.74 -1.31 8.50
C HIS A 54 3.62 -2.41 7.88
N SER A 55 3.93 -3.45 8.64
CA SER A 55 4.69 -4.62 8.20
C SER A 55 4.39 -5.80 9.13
N PRO A 56 4.46 -7.05 8.64
CA PRO A 56 4.32 -8.23 9.47
C PRO A 56 5.47 -8.40 10.47
N GLN A 57 6.66 -7.88 10.15
CA GLN A 57 7.84 -7.89 11.01
C GLN A 57 8.25 -6.47 11.39
N PRO A 58 8.94 -6.25 12.53
CA PRO A 58 9.73 -5.04 12.74
C PRO A 58 10.69 -4.79 11.57
N TRP A 59 10.96 -3.54 11.23
CA TRP A 59 11.82 -3.24 10.07
C TRP A 59 13.24 -3.79 10.19
N SER A 60 13.76 -3.96 11.42
CA SER A 60 15.05 -4.61 11.66
C SER A 60 15.09 -6.07 11.24
N ASP A 61 13.95 -6.72 11.21
CA ASP A 61 13.80 -8.17 11.00
C ASP A 61 13.02 -8.47 9.69
N PHE A 62 12.77 -7.44 8.89
CA PHE A 62 12.00 -7.59 7.67
C PHE A 62 12.68 -8.57 6.71
N LYS A 63 11.93 -9.58 6.26
CA LYS A 63 12.39 -10.68 5.38
C LYS A 63 13.52 -11.56 5.95
N ASN A 64 13.72 -11.61 7.26
CA ASN A 64 14.68 -12.54 7.87
C ASN A 64 14.21 -14.01 7.92
N GLY A 65 13.00 -14.30 7.39
CA GLY A 65 12.41 -15.63 7.35
C GLY A 65 11.62 -16.00 8.62
N GLU A 66 11.47 -15.11 9.58
CA GLU A 66 10.65 -15.33 10.77
C GLU A 66 9.28 -14.64 10.61
N HIS A 67 8.22 -15.33 11.02
CA HIS A 67 6.88 -14.77 11.10
C HIS A 67 6.53 -14.35 12.52
N TYR A 68 5.91 -13.18 12.66
CA TYR A 68 5.44 -12.62 13.93
C TYR A 68 3.94 -12.89 14.14
N PHE A 69 3.47 -14.13 13.90
CA PHE A 69 2.06 -14.47 13.87
C PHE A 69 1.30 -14.08 15.14
N GLU A 70 1.83 -14.44 16.32
CA GLU A 70 1.19 -14.11 17.59
C GLU A 70 1.16 -12.60 17.86
N GLY A 71 2.26 -11.90 17.55
CA GLY A 71 2.35 -10.46 17.73
C GLY A 71 1.44 -9.69 16.78
N ASN A 72 1.37 -10.12 15.52
CA ASN A 72 0.46 -9.54 14.54
C ASN A 72 -1.00 -9.75 14.95
N LEU A 73 -1.38 -10.93 15.46
CA LEU A 73 -2.71 -11.18 15.98
C LEU A 73 -3.03 -10.36 17.23
N ALA A 74 -2.07 -10.16 18.12
CA ALA A 74 -2.28 -9.31 19.29
C ALA A 74 -2.56 -7.85 18.88
N ALA A 75 -1.78 -7.31 17.95
CA ALA A 75 -2.01 -5.97 17.38
C ALA A 75 -3.33 -5.91 16.59
N TRP A 76 -3.65 -6.97 15.84
CA TRP A 76 -4.90 -7.06 15.09
C TRP A 76 -6.13 -7.01 15.98
N ARG A 77 -6.13 -7.71 17.13
CA ARG A 77 -7.23 -7.68 18.10
C ARG A 77 -7.48 -6.29 18.65
N ALA A 78 -6.43 -5.52 18.95
CA ALA A 78 -6.59 -4.12 19.34
C ALA A 78 -7.24 -3.27 18.22
N MET A 79 -6.90 -3.53 16.97
CA MET A 79 -7.52 -2.85 15.83
C MET A 79 -8.98 -3.30 15.64
N GLU A 80 -9.32 -4.57 15.86
CA GLU A 80 -10.70 -5.09 15.86
C GLU A 80 -11.56 -4.45 16.93
N GLU A 81 -11.02 -4.26 18.15
CA GLU A 81 -11.70 -3.56 19.22
C GLU A 81 -11.98 -2.09 18.84
N ALA A 82 -10.97 -1.39 18.31
CA ALA A 82 -11.13 -0.02 17.85
C ALA A 82 -12.10 0.11 16.65
N TYR A 83 -12.17 -0.90 15.79
CA TYR A 83 -13.15 -1.00 14.71
C TYR A 83 -14.56 -1.17 15.27
N ASN A 84 -14.77 -2.06 16.22
CA ASN A 84 -16.06 -2.28 16.87
C ASN A 84 -16.53 -1.05 17.67
N ASP A 85 -15.60 -0.29 18.25
CA ASP A 85 -15.85 0.97 18.97
C ASP A 85 -16.13 2.15 18.01
N GLY A 86 -16.00 1.97 16.70
CA GLY A 86 -16.19 3.03 15.69
C GLY A 86 -15.04 4.03 15.58
N LYS A 87 -13.91 3.80 16.26
CA LYS A 87 -12.68 4.60 16.16
C LYS A 87 -11.97 4.39 14.82
N LEU A 88 -12.03 3.17 14.28
CA LEU A 88 -11.55 2.80 12.96
C LEU A 88 -12.73 2.33 12.11
N ARG A 89 -12.86 2.79 10.87
CA ARG A 89 -13.95 2.38 9.96
C ARG A 89 -13.57 1.16 9.11
N ALA A 90 -12.27 0.96 8.89
CA ALA A 90 -11.72 -0.18 8.18
C ALA A 90 -10.34 -0.52 8.77
N ILE A 91 -9.97 -1.79 8.70
CA ILE A 91 -8.66 -2.28 9.14
C ILE A 91 -8.03 -3.17 8.07
N GLY A 92 -6.72 -3.10 7.94
CA GLY A 92 -5.96 -3.81 6.93
C GLY A 92 -4.51 -4.05 7.32
N VAL A 93 -3.76 -4.54 6.37
CA VAL A 93 -2.35 -4.90 6.55
C VAL A 93 -1.48 -4.32 5.43
N SER A 94 -0.17 -4.34 5.61
CA SER A 94 0.80 -3.89 4.61
C SER A 94 2.05 -4.77 4.67
N ASN A 95 2.59 -5.09 3.50
CA ASN A 95 3.77 -5.95 3.31
C ASN A 95 3.60 -7.40 3.84
N PHE A 96 2.38 -7.83 4.07
CA PHE A 96 2.06 -9.21 4.48
C PHE A 96 2.20 -10.13 3.27
N ASP A 97 2.91 -11.24 3.43
CA ASP A 97 2.90 -12.33 2.46
C ASP A 97 1.63 -13.19 2.60
N GLN A 98 1.55 -14.28 1.85
CA GLN A 98 0.40 -15.16 1.89
C GLN A 98 0.19 -15.79 3.28
N GLU A 99 1.26 -16.28 3.91
CA GLU A 99 1.18 -16.97 5.21
C GLU A 99 0.79 -15.99 6.32
N ASP A 100 1.30 -14.76 6.27
CA ASP A 100 0.93 -13.69 7.20
C ASP A 100 -0.56 -13.30 7.06
N VAL A 101 -1.06 -13.21 5.82
CA VAL A 101 -2.48 -12.94 5.56
C VAL A 101 -3.35 -14.11 6.02
N GLU A 102 -2.95 -15.36 5.74
CA GLU A 102 -3.67 -16.56 6.20
C GLU A 102 -3.80 -16.59 7.72
N ASN A 103 -2.73 -16.27 8.44
CA ASN A 103 -2.77 -16.22 9.90
C ASN A 103 -3.85 -15.24 10.42
N ILE A 104 -4.00 -14.06 9.80
CA ILE A 104 -5.05 -13.11 10.19
C ILE A 104 -6.44 -13.64 9.80
N LEU A 105 -6.59 -14.23 8.61
CA LEU A 105 -7.87 -14.76 8.14
C LEU A 105 -8.38 -15.92 8.99
N GLU A 106 -7.48 -16.77 9.49
CA GLU A 106 -7.84 -17.95 10.29
C GLU A 106 -8.12 -17.62 11.75
N ASN A 107 -7.45 -16.62 12.32
CA ASN A 107 -7.41 -16.36 13.75
C ASN A 107 -7.98 -15.01 14.18
N GLY A 108 -8.24 -14.10 13.23
CA GLY A 108 -8.93 -12.82 13.45
C GLY A 108 -10.45 -12.97 13.34
N SER A 109 -11.18 -12.00 13.89
CA SER A 109 -12.66 -11.94 13.81
C SER A 109 -13.13 -11.01 12.69
N VAL A 110 -12.30 -10.05 12.30
CA VAL A 110 -12.54 -9.11 11.21
C VAL A 110 -11.52 -9.39 10.10
N LYS A 111 -12.01 -9.55 8.88
CA LYS A 111 -11.14 -9.75 7.70
C LYS A 111 -10.44 -8.43 7.34
N PRO A 112 -9.13 -8.44 6.98
CA PRO A 112 -8.47 -7.26 6.46
C PRO A 112 -9.11 -6.84 5.14
N VAL A 113 -9.39 -5.54 4.97
CA VAL A 113 -9.98 -5.02 3.74
C VAL A 113 -8.94 -4.74 2.66
N VAL A 114 -7.69 -4.49 3.07
CA VAL A 114 -6.56 -4.23 2.16
C VAL A 114 -5.30 -4.96 2.60
N ASN A 115 -4.45 -5.27 1.61
CA ASN A 115 -3.02 -5.51 1.80
C ASN A 115 -2.25 -4.51 0.94
N GLN A 116 -1.54 -3.56 1.57
CA GLN A 116 -0.78 -2.53 0.86
C GLN A 116 0.65 -3.01 0.65
N VAL A 117 1.05 -3.24 -0.61
CA VAL A 117 2.34 -3.85 -0.98
C VAL A 117 3.08 -3.05 -2.04
N LEU A 118 4.39 -3.27 -2.16
CA LEU A 118 5.17 -2.78 -3.28
C LEU A 118 4.69 -3.44 -4.58
N ALA A 119 4.14 -2.65 -5.48
CA ALA A 119 3.72 -3.17 -6.78
C ALA A 119 3.82 -2.09 -7.88
N HIS A 120 4.53 -2.42 -8.93
CA HIS A 120 4.68 -1.57 -10.12
C HIS A 120 5.08 -2.43 -11.33
N VAL A 121 5.14 -1.87 -12.53
CA VAL A 121 5.51 -2.51 -13.81
C VAL A 121 6.82 -3.26 -13.58
N SER A 122 7.68 -3.45 -13.17
CA SER A 122 8.88 -4.27 -13.06
C SER A 122 9.03 -4.99 -11.71
N ASN A 123 8.00 -4.90 -10.87
CA ASN A 123 7.97 -5.63 -9.60
C ASN A 123 6.51 -5.85 -9.17
N THR A 124 5.87 -6.85 -9.76
CA THR A 124 4.46 -7.17 -9.50
C THR A 124 4.35 -8.53 -8.83
N PRO A 125 3.91 -8.60 -7.56
CA PRO A 125 3.76 -9.86 -6.82
C PRO A 125 2.47 -10.60 -7.22
N PHE A 126 2.43 -11.17 -8.44
CA PHE A 126 1.22 -11.75 -9.04
C PHE A 126 0.54 -12.80 -8.17
N ASN A 127 1.30 -13.71 -7.55
CA ASN A 127 0.73 -14.77 -6.71
C ASN A 127 0.02 -14.20 -5.48
N LEU A 128 0.64 -13.21 -4.82
CA LEU A 128 0.05 -12.54 -3.66
C LEU A 128 -1.19 -11.73 -4.05
N ILE A 129 -1.15 -11.04 -5.20
CA ILE A 129 -2.30 -10.29 -5.73
C ILE A 129 -3.47 -11.24 -5.97
N GLU A 130 -3.24 -12.36 -6.67
CA GLU A 130 -4.28 -13.36 -6.94
C GLU A 130 -4.85 -13.95 -5.64
N TYR A 131 -3.99 -14.25 -4.67
CA TYR A 131 -4.40 -14.73 -3.36
C TYR A 131 -5.29 -13.71 -2.62
N CYS A 132 -4.87 -12.45 -2.56
CA CYS A 132 -5.65 -11.40 -1.92
C CYS A 132 -7.01 -11.22 -2.62
N GLN A 133 -7.04 -11.15 -3.95
CA GLN A 133 -8.27 -10.99 -4.73
C GLN A 133 -9.24 -12.15 -4.53
N LYS A 134 -8.76 -13.40 -4.43
CA LYS A 134 -9.58 -14.59 -4.12
C LYS A 134 -10.22 -14.54 -2.74
N ASN A 135 -9.62 -13.80 -1.83
CA ASN A 135 -10.11 -13.60 -0.47
C ASN A 135 -10.87 -12.27 -0.29
N ASP A 136 -11.22 -11.57 -1.38
CA ASP A 136 -11.84 -10.23 -1.37
C ASP A 136 -11.03 -9.20 -0.56
N ILE A 137 -9.72 -9.24 -0.65
CA ILE A 137 -8.80 -8.27 -0.06
C ILE A 137 -8.29 -7.38 -1.19
N LEU A 138 -8.55 -6.08 -1.12
CA LEU A 138 -8.02 -5.12 -2.09
C LEU A 138 -6.50 -5.01 -1.94
N VAL A 139 -5.78 -5.07 -3.03
CA VAL A 139 -4.34 -4.78 -3.02
C VAL A 139 -4.10 -3.31 -3.34
N GLU A 140 -3.51 -2.59 -2.39
CA GLU A 140 -3.01 -1.23 -2.62
C GLU A 140 -1.55 -1.31 -3.08
N ALA A 141 -1.25 -0.64 -4.19
CA ALA A 141 0.08 -0.63 -4.78
C ALA A 141 0.82 0.65 -4.38
N TYR A 142 1.73 0.58 -3.40
CA TYR A 142 2.60 1.72 -3.13
C TYR A 142 3.80 1.76 -4.08
N SER A 143 4.37 2.93 -4.26
CA SER A 143 5.45 3.21 -5.23
C SER A 143 5.14 2.73 -6.67
N PRO A 144 3.95 3.03 -7.24
CA PRO A 144 3.55 2.55 -8.56
C PRO A 144 4.46 3.04 -9.69
N VAL A 145 5.29 4.06 -9.43
CA VAL A 145 6.31 4.60 -10.34
C VAL A 145 7.75 4.31 -9.87
N ALA A 146 7.93 3.33 -8.96
CA ALA A 146 9.24 2.88 -8.47
C ALA A 146 10.17 4.03 -8.06
N HIS A 147 9.69 4.97 -7.22
CA HIS A 147 10.41 6.20 -6.82
C HIS A 147 10.91 7.07 -8.00
N GLY A 148 10.36 6.88 -9.18
CA GLY A 148 10.74 7.59 -10.41
C GLY A 148 11.69 6.80 -11.31
N GLU A 149 12.31 5.73 -10.83
CA GLU A 149 13.32 4.97 -11.59
C GLU A 149 12.73 4.31 -12.83
N ILE A 150 11.50 3.78 -12.74
CA ILE A 150 10.80 3.18 -13.90
C ILE A 150 10.54 4.19 -15.01
N LEU A 151 10.46 5.47 -14.71
CA LEU A 151 10.21 6.53 -15.69
C LEU A 151 11.35 6.70 -16.67
N ASN A 152 12.53 6.16 -16.38
CA ASN A 152 13.70 6.16 -17.26
C ASN A 152 13.79 4.91 -18.15
N ASN A 153 12.98 3.89 -17.91
CA ASN A 153 12.95 2.67 -18.71
C ASN A 153 12.47 2.95 -20.14
N GLN A 154 13.24 2.52 -21.16
CA GLN A 154 12.97 2.85 -22.55
C GLN A 154 11.73 2.11 -23.11
N GLU A 155 11.46 0.90 -22.63
CA GLU A 155 10.28 0.13 -23.02
C GLU A 155 9.00 0.79 -22.48
N VAL A 156 9.03 1.24 -21.22
CA VAL A 156 7.93 1.97 -20.60
C VAL A 156 7.68 3.31 -21.32
N LYS A 157 8.73 4.04 -21.65
CA LYS A 157 8.62 5.31 -22.41
C LYS A 157 7.99 5.07 -23.79
N GLY A 158 8.52 4.11 -24.56
CA GLY A 158 7.99 3.80 -25.88
C GLY A 158 6.54 3.31 -25.83
N MET A 159 6.17 2.57 -24.78
CA MET A 159 4.80 2.16 -24.57
C MET A 159 3.88 3.35 -24.24
N ALA A 160 4.33 4.26 -23.38
CA ALA A 160 3.59 5.46 -23.03
C ALA A 160 3.33 6.36 -24.26
N GLU A 161 4.34 6.53 -25.13
CA GLU A 161 4.20 7.27 -26.40
C GLU A 161 3.10 6.66 -27.30
N LYS A 162 3.01 5.33 -27.37
CA LYS A 162 1.96 4.63 -28.15
C LYS A 162 0.55 5.01 -27.69
N TYR A 163 0.36 5.25 -26.40
CA TYR A 163 -0.92 5.65 -25.80
C TYR A 163 -1.06 7.17 -25.66
N ASN A 164 -0.12 7.95 -26.20
CA ASN A 164 -0.08 9.41 -26.07
C ASN A 164 -0.21 9.90 -24.62
N THR A 165 0.49 9.22 -23.71
CA THR A 165 0.44 9.48 -22.27
C THR A 165 1.86 9.54 -21.68
N SER A 166 1.99 9.93 -20.41
CA SER A 166 3.27 9.88 -19.70
C SER A 166 3.59 8.48 -19.17
N ALA A 167 4.88 8.19 -18.97
CA ALA A 167 5.30 6.95 -18.34
C ALA A 167 4.68 6.75 -16.95
N ALA A 168 4.49 7.83 -16.18
CA ALA A 168 3.83 7.78 -14.87
C ALA A 168 2.36 7.35 -15.00
N GLN A 169 1.60 7.96 -15.90
CA GLN A 169 0.21 7.58 -16.15
C GLN A 169 0.11 6.14 -16.63
N LEU A 170 1.01 5.68 -17.53
CA LEU A 170 1.04 4.29 -17.97
C LEU A 170 1.25 3.32 -16.80
N CYS A 171 2.19 3.60 -15.89
CA CYS A 171 2.44 2.77 -14.72
C CYS A 171 1.26 2.74 -13.74
N ILE A 172 0.58 3.86 -13.56
CA ILE A 172 -0.62 3.95 -12.73
C ILE A 172 -1.75 3.15 -13.37
N GLN A 173 -1.99 3.32 -14.65
CA GLN A 173 -3.02 2.58 -15.39
C GLN A 173 -2.76 1.07 -15.42
N TYR A 174 -1.49 0.67 -15.50
CA TYR A 174 -1.11 -0.74 -15.35
C TYR A 174 -1.60 -1.33 -14.02
N CYS A 175 -1.37 -0.65 -12.91
CA CYS A 175 -1.86 -1.11 -11.60
C CYS A 175 -3.39 -1.20 -11.58
N ILE A 176 -4.09 -0.19 -12.10
CA ILE A 176 -5.57 -0.18 -12.15
C ILE A 176 -6.09 -1.36 -12.96
N GLN A 177 -5.51 -1.64 -14.13
CA GLN A 177 -5.94 -2.76 -14.98
C GLN A 177 -5.61 -4.15 -14.41
N LEU A 178 -4.72 -4.23 -13.42
CA LEU A 178 -4.52 -5.43 -12.61
C LEU A 178 -5.52 -5.54 -11.43
N GLY A 179 -6.44 -4.59 -11.28
CA GLY A 179 -7.39 -4.55 -10.16
C GLY A 179 -6.77 -4.06 -8.85
N LEU A 180 -5.65 -3.31 -8.92
CA LEU A 180 -4.98 -2.71 -7.77
C LEU A 180 -5.42 -1.26 -7.57
N LEU A 181 -5.28 -0.74 -6.36
CA LEU A 181 -5.40 0.67 -6.04
C LEU A 181 -4.01 1.30 -5.96
N PRO A 182 -3.53 2.02 -6.99
CA PRO A 182 -2.21 2.66 -6.95
C PRO A 182 -2.19 3.88 -6.05
N LEU A 183 -1.09 4.07 -5.31
CA LEU A 183 -0.87 5.19 -4.39
C LEU A 183 0.33 6.04 -4.86
N PRO A 184 0.21 6.83 -5.94
CA PRO A 184 1.27 7.69 -6.41
C PRO A 184 1.44 8.89 -5.48
N LYS A 185 2.64 9.08 -4.92
CA LYS A 185 2.98 10.28 -4.14
C LYS A 185 3.54 11.36 -5.05
N SER A 186 3.06 12.60 -4.92
CA SER A 186 3.67 13.77 -5.51
C SER A 186 3.45 15.00 -4.63
N GLU A 187 4.41 15.93 -4.67
CA GLU A 187 4.30 17.27 -4.08
C GLU A 187 4.00 18.34 -5.15
N ASN A 188 4.10 17.97 -6.42
CA ASN A 188 3.80 18.83 -7.54
C ASN A 188 2.30 18.73 -7.92
N PRO A 189 1.53 19.84 -7.83
CA PRO A 189 0.10 19.84 -8.18
C PRO A 189 -0.21 19.38 -9.61
N ASP A 190 0.67 19.65 -10.56
CA ASP A 190 0.47 19.25 -11.96
C ASP A 190 0.65 17.73 -12.12
N HIS A 191 1.60 17.13 -11.40
CA HIS A 191 1.73 15.67 -11.36
C HIS A 191 0.53 15.03 -10.67
N ILE A 192 0.00 15.64 -9.58
CA ILE A 192 -1.19 15.11 -8.89
C ILE A 192 -2.38 15.08 -9.85
N ARG A 193 -2.59 16.15 -10.64
CA ARG A 193 -3.66 16.20 -11.64
C ARG A 193 -3.44 15.18 -12.76
N SER A 194 -2.24 15.13 -13.34
CA SER A 194 -1.94 14.21 -14.44
C SER A 194 -2.01 12.74 -14.01
N ASN A 195 -1.65 12.41 -12.77
CA ASN A 195 -1.79 11.04 -12.23
C ASN A 195 -3.26 10.58 -12.13
N ALA A 196 -4.21 11.51 -12.10
CA ALA A 196 -5.64 11.20 -12.10
C ALA A 196 -6.28 11.24 -13.50
N ASP A 197 -5.56 11.75 -14.51
CA ASP A 197 -6.02 11.81 -15.89
C ASP A 197 -5.63 10.51 -16.63
N LEU A 198 -6.48 9.51 -16.50
CA LEU A 198 -6.25 8.12 -16.93
C LEU A 198 -7.32 7.65 -17.93
N ASP A 199 -7.78 8.53 -18.80
CA ASP A 199 -8.82 8.23 -19.81
C ASP A 199 -8.23 7.48 -21.02
N PHE A 200 -7.59 6.34 -20.73
CA PHE A 200 -7.10 5.39 -21.74
C PHE A 200 -7.04 3.97 -21.17
N GLU A 201 -7.00 2.99 -22.06
CA GLU A 201 -6.87 1.57 -21.71
C GLU A 201 -5.65 0.96 -22.42
N ILE A 202 -4.83 0.25 -21.65
CA ILE A 202 -3.70 -0.53 -22.18
C ILE A 202 -4.27 -1.82 -22.78
N SER A 203 -3.93 -2.14 -24.04
CA SER A 203 -4.36 -3.39 -24.67
C SER A 203 -3.84 -4.62 -23.91
N ALA A 204 -4.56 -5.74 -24.00
CA ALA A 204 -4.15 -6.98 -23.34
C ALA A 204 -2.75 -7.46 -23.80
N GLU A 205 -2.39 -7.23 -25.06
CA GLU A 205 -1.05 -7.54 -25.59
C GLU A 205 0.03 -6.70 -24.91
N ASP A 206 -0.19 -5.38 -24.81
CA ASP A 206 0.79 -4.48 -24.23
C ASP A 206 0.85 -4.63 -22.70
N LEU A 207 -0.29 -4.90 -22.04
CA LEU A 207 -0.32 -5.23 -20.61
C LEU A 207 0.55 -6.47 -20.33
N ASN A 208 0.49 -7.50 -21.21
CA ASN A 208 1.33 -8.68 -21.07
C ASN A 208 2.83 -8.38 -21.31
N LYS A 209 3.17 -7.44 -22.19
CA LYS A 209 4.56 -6.98 -22.35
C LYS A 209 5.05 -6.26 -21.10
N LEU A 210 4.23 -5.36 -20.52
CA LEU A 210 4.57 -4.65 -19.29
C LEU A 210 4.80 -5.60 -18.11
N LYS A 211 4.05 -6.70 -18.02
CA LYS A 211 4.24 -7.75 -16.99
C LYS A 211 5.58 -8.48 -17.10
N GLN A 212 6.25 -8.41 -18.25
CA GLN A 212 7.50 -9.11 -18.54
C GLN A 212 8.74 -8.21 -18.47
N ILE A 213 8.54 -6.91 -18.17
CA ILE A 213 9.68 -5.99 -18.00
C ILE A 213 10.53 -6.44 -16.82
N ASP A 214 11.84 -6.50 -17.05
CA ASP A 214 12.83 -6.92 -16.07
C ASP A 214 12.72 -6.12 -14.76
N ARG A 215 12.94 -6.83 -13.65
CA ARG A 215 12.88 -6.24 -12.33
C ARG A 215 13.93 -5.13 -12.16
N ILE A 216 13.48 -3.95 -11.73
CA ILE A 216 14.38 -2.87 -11.30
C ILE A 216 15.15 -3.34 -10.07
N LYS A 217 16.46 -3.06 -10.09
CA LYS A 217 17.39 -3.40 -8.99
C LYS A 217 17.81 -2.20 -8.17
N ASP A 218 17.60 -1.00 -8.66
CA ASP A 218 18.01 0.24 -8.01
C ASP A 218 16.80 1.17 -7.89
N TYR A 219 16.54 1.61 -6.67
CA TYR A 219 15.48 2.57 -6.34
C TYR A 219 16.08 3.92 -5.90
N GLY A 220 17.30 4.23 -6.35
CA GLY A 220 18.02 5.46 -5.99
C GLY A 220 18.24 5.57 -4.48
N ASP A 221 18.00 6.74 -3.92
CA ASP A 221 18.16 7.00 -2.47
C ASP A 221 17.26 6.11 -1.59
N SER A 222 16.24 5.47 -2.17
CA SER A 222 15.33 4.58 -1.44
C SER A 222 15.80 3.15 -1.35
N SER A 223 16.86 2.75 -2.08
CA SER A 223 17.36 1.37 -2.15
C SER A 223 17.79 0.80 -0.78
N GLY A 224 18.19 1.65 0.17
CA GLY A 224 18.54 1.23 1.53
C GLY A 224 17.36 0.98 2.47
N PHE A 225 16.12 1.12 1.99
CA PHE A 225 14.95 0.80 2.81
C PHE A 225 14.58 -0.69 2.65
N PRO A 226 14.25 -1.43 3.73
CA PRO A 226 14.14 -2.90 3.72
C PRO A 226 13.24 -3.49 2.62
N VAL A 227 12.16 -2.79 2.24
CA VAL A 227 11.24 -3.28 1.18
C VAL A 227 11.85 -3.23 -0.22
N PHE A 228 12.91 -2.43 -0.43
CA PHE A 228 13.63 -2.29 -1.71
C PHE A 228 14.95 -3.05 -1.72
N GLU A 229 15.44 -3.50 -0.56
CA GLU A 229 16.59 -4.37 -0.49
C GLU A 229 16.27 -5.66 -1.26
N GLN A 230 17.19 -6.01 -2.15
CA GLN A 230 17.03 -7.22 -2.95
C GLN A 230 17.43 -8.41 -2.11
N ASP A 231 16.65 -9.50 -2.24
CA ASP A 231 17.13 -10.80 -1.84
C ASP A 231 18.49 -11.01 -2.54
N GLN A 232 19.56 -11.12 -1.76
CA GLN A 232 20.85 -11.58 -2.26
C GLN A 232 20.67 -13.08 -2.48
N ASP A 233 20.19 -13.45 -3.68
CA ASP A 233 20.28 -14.82 -4.18
C ASP A 233 21.72 -15.12 -4.66
#